data_c4dd7e2047b98ddab4877f79a93b92a1
#
_entry.id   c4dd7e2047b98ddab4877f79a93b92a1
#
_cell.length_a   1.000
_cell.length_b   1.000
_cell.length_c   1.000
_cell.angle_alpha   90.00
_cell.angle_beta   90.00
_cell.angle_gamma   90.00
#
_symmetry.space_group_name_H-M   'P 1'
#
loop_
_entity.id
_entity.type
_entity.pdbx_description
1 polymer ?
#
loop_
_entity_poly.entity_id
_entity_poly.type
_entity_poly.pdbx_seq_one_letter_code
_entity_poly.pdbx_strand_id
1 'polypeptide(L)'
;YRIGIVPASDTGAAEMAMWSLLGERPVDMVAWESFGAGWVTDVVKQLKIEANTHTAEYGEIVDFAKVNFDNDVVFTWNGTTSGARVPNADWIADDREGLTICDATSAAFAQDLDWSKLDVTTFSWQKAMGGEGAHGVIILSPRAVDRLETYTPDRPLPKIFRLTKGGKLIEGIFTGATI
;
A
#
# COMPACT_ATOMS: atom_id res chain seq x y z
N TYR A 1 -0.08 -13.35 -8.30
CA TYR A 1 -0.54 -12.50 -7.20
C TYR A 1 -1.34 -13.29 -6.18
N ARG A 2 -1.46 -12.76 -4.97
CA ARG A 2 -2.32 -13.28 -3.90
C ARG A 2 -3.32 -12.20 -3.52
N ILE A 3 -4.59 -12.58 -3.39
CA ILE A 3 -5.67 -11.66 -3.04
C ILE A 3 -6.24 -12.08 -1.70
N GLY A 4 -6.29 -11.14 -0.76
CA GLY A 4 -6.89 -11.34 0.55
C GLY A 4 -8.05 -10.38 0.79
N ILE A 5 -9.11 -10.88 1.45
CA ILE A 5 -10.18 -10.06 2.00
C ILE A 5 -9.94 -9.93 3.50
N VAL A 6 -9.82 -8.71 3.97
CA VAL A 6 -9.45 -8.40 5.34
C VAL A 6 -10.49 -7.48 5.99
N PRO A 7 -10.59 -7.44 7.32
CA PRO A 7 -11.55 -6.57 8.01
C PRO A 7 -11.13 -5.10 7.96
N ALA A 8 -12.06 -4.23 8.34
CA ALA A 8 -11.86 -2.81 8.61
C ALA A 8 -11.55 -1.95 7.38
N SER A 9 -12.23 -2.23 6.25
CA SER A 9 -12.15 -1.40 5.06
C SER A 9 -10.72 -1.32 4.48
N ASP A 10 -10.45 -0.34 3.65
CA ASP A 10 -9.09 -0.08 3.17
C ASP A 10 -8.14 0.33 4.30
N THR A 11 -8.63 1.02 5.32
CA THR A 11 -7.80 1.34 6.50
C THR A 11 -7.15 0.08 7.07
N GLY A 12 -7.94 -0.98 7.27
CA GLY A 12 -7.41 -2.26 7.73
C GLY A 12 -6.41 -2.87 6.75
N ALA A 13 -6.71 -2.86 5.45
CA ALA A 13 -5.84 -3.43 4.42
C ALA A 13 -4.51 -2.67 4.32
N ALA A 14 -4.54 -1.34 4.28
CA ALA A 14 -3.35 -0.50 4.19
C ALA A 14 -2.49 -0.59 5.46
N GLU A 15 -3.11 -0.53 6.66
CA GLU A 15 -2.39 -0.71 7.92
C GLU A 15 -1.76 -2.11 8.02
N MET A 16 -2.49 -3.18 7.68
CA MET A 16 -1.93 -4.54 7.66
C MET A 16 -0.71 -4.64 6.75
N ALA A 17 -0.76 -4.02 5.56
CA ALA A 17 0.37 -3.97 4.65
C ALA A 17 1.56 -3.24 5.26
N MET A 18 1.36 -2.00 5.73
CA MET A 18 2.45 -1.18 6.29
C MET A 18 3.05 -1.81 7.56
N TRP A 19 2.22 -2.28 8.49
CA TRP A 19 2.68 -2.88 9.74
C TRP A 19 3.46 -4.18 9.53
N SER A 20 3.12 -4.94 8.49
CA SER A 20 3.72 -6.24 8.22
C SER A 20 4.96 -6.20 7.31
N LEU A 21 5.05 -5.19 6.42
CA LEU A 21 6.07 -5.16 5.37
C LEU A 21 7.15 -4.11 5.59
N LEU A 22 6.82 -2.94 6.21
CA LEU A 22 7.76 -1.85 6.35
C LEU A 22 8.77 -2.09 7.47
N GLY A 23 10.00 -1.57 7.27
CA GLY A 23 11.09 -1.58 8.25
C GLY A 23 12.29 -2.43 7.84
N GLU A 24 12.19 -3.25 6.81
CA GLU A 24 13.36 -3.93 6.23
C GLU A 24 14.21 -2.98 5.39
N ARG A 25 13.54 -2.03 4.73
CA ARG A 25 14.19 -0.96 3.93
C ARG A 25 13.79 0.42 4.45
N PRO A 26 14.54 1.48 4.14
CA PRO A 26 14.07 2.84 4.33
C PRO A 26 12.75 3.06 3.57
N VAL A 27 12.00 4.09 3.93
CA VAL A 27 10.65 4.32 3.40
C VAL A 27 10.54 5.71 2.79
N ASP A 28 9.97 5.78 1.58
CA ASP A 28 9.51 7.00 0.95
C ASP A 28 7.97 7.07 1.03
N MET A 29 7.46 8.09 1.72
CA MET A 29 6.03 8.37 1.83
C MET A 29 5.64 9.47 0.85
N VAL A 30 4.67 9.21 -0.02
CA VAL A 30 4.28 10.13 -1.08
C VAL A 30 2.82 10.54 -0.89
N ALA A 31 2.59 11.80 -0.53
CA ALA A 31 1.27 12.27 -0.10
C ALA A 31 0.94 13.68 -0.61
N TRP A 32 -0.28 13.87 -1.13
CA TRP A 32 -0.77 15.15 -1.65
C TRP A 32 -2.21 15.45 -1.25
N GLU A 33 -2.75 14.69 -0.27
CA GLU A 33 -4.09 14.93 0.27
C GLU A 33 -4.25 14.24 1.64
N SER A 34 -5.45 14.35 2.24
CA SER A 34 -5.68 13.97 3.63
C SER A 34 -5.47 12.49 3.93
N PHE A 35 -5.83 11.56 3.02
CA PHE A 35 -5.64 10.12 3.26
C PHE A 35 -4.17 9.75 3.19
N GLY A 36 -3.44 10.22 2.17
CA GLY A 36 -2.00 10.04 2.10
C GLY A 36 -1.26 10.64 3.31
N ALA A 37 -1.69 11.80 3.78
CA ALA A 37 -1.15 12.40 5.01
C ALA A 37 -1.46 11.56 6.26
N GLY A 38 -2.59 10.86 6.28
CA GLY A 38 -2.92 9.87 7.30
C GLY A 38 -1.90 8.73 7.32
N TRP A 39 -1.59 8.14 6.16
CA TRP A 39 -0.59 7.08 6.04
C TRP A 39 0.82 7.54 6.46
N VAL A 40 1.21 8.78 6.14
CA VAL A 40 2.46 9.37 6.66
C VAL A 40 2.45 9.40 8.19
N THR A 41 1.33 9.82 8.78
CA THR A 41 1.18 9.86 10.24
C THR A 41 1.32 8.46 10.84
N ASP A 42 0.72 7.45 10.26
CA ASP A 42 0.81 6.07 10.75
C ASP A 42 2.25 5.55 10.70
N VAL A 43 2.95 5.74 9.59
CA VAL A 43 4.33 5.30 9.45
C VAL A 43 5.25 6.03 10.44
N VAL A 44 5.17 7.35 10.50
CA VAL A 44 6.10 8.15 11.31
C VAL A 44 5.75 8.14 12.80
N LYS A 45 4.45 8.21 13.15
CA LYS A 45 4.03 8.36 14.56
C LYS A 45 3.68 7.04 15.23
N GLN A 46 3.04 6.11 14.52
CA GLN A 46 2.60 4.83 15.08
C GLN A 46 3.67 3.75 14.92
N LEU A 47 4.17 3.56 13.70
CA LEU A 47 5.24 2.59 13.44
C LEU A 47 6.62 3.08 13.90
N LYS A 48 6.78 4.41 14.09
CA LYS A 48 8.04 5.07 14.46
C LYS A 48 9.18 4.77 13.48
N ILE A 49 8.84 4.66 12.21
CA ILE A 49 9.79 4.51 11.11
C ILE A 49 10.15 5.90 10.61
N GLU A 50 11.43 6.21 10.53
CA GLU A 50 11.92 7.40 9.82
C GLU A 50 11.64 7.23 8.32
N ALA A 51 10.97 8.21 7.71
CA ALA A 51 10.59 8.17 6.31
C ALA A 51 10.93 9.48 5.61
N ASN A 52 11.39 9.38 4.38
CA ASN A 52 11.43 10.53 3.47
C ASN A 52 9.99 10.86 3.07
N THR A 53 9.57 12.10 3.31
CA THR A 53 8.20 12.50 3.01
C THR A 53 8.17 13.47 1.83
N HIS A 54 7.49 13.08 0.75
CA HIS A 54 7.25 13.89 -0.43
C HIS A 54 5.82 14.38 -0.40
N THR A 55 5.63 15.68 -0.28
CA THR A 55 4.30 16.32 -0.16
C THR A 55 4.09 17.38 -1.24
N ALA A 56 2.83 17.63 -1.56
CA ALA A 56 2.39 18.72 -2.42
C ALA A 56 1.22 19.48 -1.76
N GLU A 57 0.95 20.67 -2.25
CA GLU A 57 -0.21 21.44 -1.83
C GLU A 57 -1.51 20.77 -2.29
N TYR A 58 -2.61 21.08 -1.60
CA TYR A 58 -3.92 20.53 -1.92
C TYR A 58 -4.34 20.83 -3.37
N GLY A 59 -4.62 19.77 -4.12
CA GLY A 59 -4.96 19.85 -5.55
C GLY A 59 -3.76 19.73 -6.50
N GLU A 60 -2.55 19.74 -5.98
CA GLU A 60 -1.32 19.49 -6.74
C GLU A 60 -0.82 18.06 -6.55
N ILE A 61 0.18 17.67 -7.32
CA ILE A 61 0.84 16.37 -7.21
C ILE A 61 2.33 16.57 -6.95
N VAL A 62 2.94 15.63 -6.28
CA VAL A 62 4.37 15.67 -5.93
C VAL A 62 5.29 15.56 -7.15
N ASP A 63 6.52 16.00 -6.99
CA ASP A 63 7.60 15.72 -7.95
C ASP A 63 8.13 14.29 -7.75
N PHE A 64 7.65 13.37 -8.57
CA PHE A 64 8.01 11.96 -8.50
C PHE A 64 9.50 11.67 -8.80
N ALA A 65 10.22 12.59 -9.46
CA ALA A 65 11.65 12.42 -9.73
C ALA A 65 12.52 12.37 -8.46
N LYS A 66 11.97 12.77 -7.32
CA LYS A 66 12.65 12.74 -6.03
C LYS A 66 12.44 11.44 -5.24
N VAL A 67 11.55 10.57 -5.69
CA VAL A 67 11.26 9.30 -5.02
C VAL A 67 12.40 8.32 -5.25
N ASN A 68 12.89 7.72 -4.17
CA ASN A 68 13.95 6.71 -4.24
C ASN A 68 13.36 5.30 -4.23
N PHE A 69 13.51 4.58 -5.32
CA PHE A 69 12.98 3.23 -5.50
C PHE A 69 13.87 2.10 -4.93
N ASP A 70 15.00 2.41 -4.32
CA ASP A 70 15.71 1.49 -3.41
C ASP A 70 14.97 1.35 -2.08
N ASN A 71 14.15 2.32 -1.74
CA ASN A 71 13.29 2.35 -0.56
C ASN A 71 11.91 1.73 -0.86
N ASP A 72 11.22 1.29 0.19
CA ASP A 72 9.80 0.96 0.09
C ASP A 72 9.01 2.26 -0.11
N VAL A 73 8.12 2.31 -1.11
CA VAL A 73 7.36 3.50 -1.47
C VAL A 73 5.89 3.31 -1.14
N VAL A 74 5.33 4.19 -0.32
CA VAL A 74 3.90 4.17 0.04
C VAL A 74 3.21 5.40 -0.53
N PHE A 75 2.10 5.20 -1.26
CA PHE A 75 1.35 6.29 -1.88
C PHE A 75 -0.13 5.94 -2.08
N THR A 76 -0.97 6.97 -2.29
CA THR A 76 -2.33 6.83 -2.79
C THR A 76 -2.35 7.04 -4.30
N TRP A 77 -3.11 6.23 -5.05
CA TRP A 77 -3.22 6.40 -6.51
C TRP A 77 -3.86 7.74 -6.87
N ASN A 78 -4.90 8.10 -6.15
CA ASN A 78 -5.53 9.41 -6.30
C ASN A 78 -6.03 9.96 -4.97
N GLY A 79 -5.95 11.27 -4.82
CA GLY A 79 -6.51 11.99 -3.68
C GLY A 79 -8.03 12.09 -3.80
N THR A 80 -8.75 11.33 -2.97
CA THR A 80 -10.22 11.29 -2.99
C THR A 80 -10.83 12.68 -2.77
N THR A 81 -10.24 13.49 -1.92
CA THR A 81 -10.78 14.82 -1.55
C THR A 81 -10.40 15.92 -2.54
N SER A 82 -9.25 15.82 -3.18
CA SER A 82 -8.73 16.83 -4.11
C SER A 82 -9.01 16.52 -5.58
N GLY A 83 -9.18 15.23 -5.90
CA GLY A 83 -9.25 14.74 -7.27
C GLY A 83 -7.89 14.64 -7.99
N ALA A 84 -6.81 15.11 -7.37
CA ALA A 84 -5.46 14.97 -7.92
C ALA A 84 -5.04 13.49 -7.90
N ARG A 85 -4.47 13.01 -9.00
CA ARG A 85 -4.09 11.60 -9.15
C ARG A 85 -2.73 11.45 -9.83
N VAL A 86 -2.10 10.32 -9.65
CA VAL A 86 -0.94 9.95 -10.47
C VAL A 86 -1.35 9.90 -11.95
N PRO A 87 -0.53 10.42 -12.87
CA PRO A 87 -0.88 10.43 -14.29
C PRO A 87 -0.92 9.00 -14.89
N ASN A 88 0.00 8.16 -14.47
CA ASN A 88 0.16 6.75 -14.82
C ASN A 88 1.18 6.11 -13.87
N ALA A 89 1.67 4.90 -14.16
CA ALA A 89 2.69 4.22 -13.37
C ALA A 89 4.13 4.36 -13.92
N ASP A 90 4.37 5.17 -14.95
CA ASP A 90 5.68 5.28 -15.62
C ASP A 90 6.76 5.87 -14.68
N TRP A 91 6.35 6.61 -13.66
CA TRP A 91 7.25 7.15 -12.65
C TRP A 91 7.83 6.08 -11.71
N ILE A 92 7.23 4.89 -11.66
CA ILE A 92 7.68 3.77 -10.83
C ILE A 92 8.77 2.99 -11.59
N ALA A 93 9.97 2.92 -11.04
CA ALA A 93 11.11 2.26 -11.67
C ALA A 93 10.86 0.75 -11.86
N ASP A 94 11.28 0.19 -13.00
CA ASP A 94 11.16 -1.24 -13.28
C ASP A 94 12.17 -2.06 -12.47
N ASP A 95 13.35 -1.51 -12.26
CA ASP A 95 14.49 -2.12 -11.55
C ASP A 95 14.50 -1.79 -10.05
N ARG A 96 13.35 -1.36 -9.50
CA ARG A 96 13.21 -1.00 -8.10
C ARG A 96 13.58 -2.15 -7.15
N GLU A 97 14.32 -1.81 -6.11
CA GLU A 97 14.66 -2.75 -5.03
C GLU A 97 13.58 -2.79 -3.95
N GLY A 98 12.99 -1.62 -3.62
CA GLY A 98 11.91 -1.50 -2.65
C GLY A 98 10.56 -2.01 -3.16
N LEU A 99 9.60 -2.16 -2.26
CA LEU A 99 8.21 -2.48 -2.60
C LEU A 99 7.41 -1.20 -2.83
N THR A 100 6.49 -1.25 -3.78
CA THR A 100 5.47 -0.21 -3.97
C THR A 100 4.17 -0.63 -3.31
N ILE A 101 3.70 0.16 -2.35
CA ILE A 101 2.46 -0.05 -1.59
C ILE A 101 1.49 1.06 -1.95
N CYS A 102 0.41 0.71 -2.61
CA CYS A 102 -0.55 1.65 -3.19
C CYS A 102 -1.94 1.49 -2.55
N ASP A 103 -2.42 2.54 -1.90
CA ASP A 103 -3.84 2.71 -1.62
C ASP A 103 -4.54 3.12 -2.93
N ALA A 104 -5.31 2.21 -3.51
CA ALA A 104 -6.06 2.39 -4.74
C ALA A 104 -7.58 2.44 -4.50
N THR A 105 -8.02 2.78 -3.29
CA THR A 105 -9.43 2.72 -2.91
C THR A 105 -10.36 3.42 -3.88
N SER A 106 -10.00 4.62 -4.34
CA SER A 106 -10.80 5.38 -5.30
C SER A 106 -10.42 5.12 -6.76
N ALA A 107 -9.35 4.35 -7.01
CA ALA A 107 -8.86 4.03 -8.35
C ALA A 107 -9.31 2.65 -8.84
N ALA A 108 -9.33 1.67 -7.96
CA ALA A 108 -9.70 0.30 -8.31
C ALA A 108 -11.06 0.24 -9.00
N PHE A 109 -11.12 -0.42 -10.17
CA PHE A 109 -12.27 -0.52 -11.08
C PHE A 109 -12.72 0.78 -11.73
N ALA A 110 -12.08 1.91 -11.47
CA ALA A 110 -12.40 3.20 -12.08
C ALA A 110 -11.28 3.74 -12.96
N GLN A 111 -10.05 3.27 -12.75
CA GLN A 111 -8.86 3.72 -13.46
C GLN A 111 -8.00 2.51 -13.87
N ASP A 112 -7.19 2.69 -14.90
CA ASP A 112 -6.22 1.69 -15.30
C ASP A 112 -5.05 1.67 -14.29
N LEU A 113 -4.74 0.49 -13.75
CA LEU A 113 -3.64 0.23 -12.84
C LEU A 113 -2.63 -0.67 -13.54
N ASP A 114 -1.37 -0.26 -13.60
CA ASP A 114 -0.30 -1.14 -14.08
C ASP A 114 0.15 -2.06 -12.94
N TRP A 115 -0.37 -3.27 -12.93
CA TRP A 115 -0.10 -4.27 -11.89
C TRP A 115 1.37 -4.66 -11.82
N SER A 116 2.13 -4.56 -12.91
CA SER A 116 3.57 -4.86 -12.91
C SER A 116 4.38 -3.92 -12.03
N LYS A 117 3.85 -2.73 -11.79
CA LYS A 117 4.45 -1.67 -10.99
C LYS A 117 4.00 -1.66 -9.52
N LEU A 118 2.97 -2.46 -9.16
CA LEU A 118 2.36 -2.46 -7.84
C LEU A 118 2.65 -3.76 -7.10
N ASP A 119 3.42 -3.67 -6.01
CA ASP A 119 3.74 -4.84 -5.19
C ASP A 119 2.64 -5.15 -4.16
N VAL A 120 2.06 -4.10 -3.60
CA VAL A 120 0.87 -4.19 -2.74
C VAL A 120 -0.15 -3.17 -3.21
N THR A 121 -1.36 -3.63 -3.46
CA THR A 121 -2.49 -2.75 -3.77
C THR A 121 -3.60 -2.99 -2.76
N THR A 122 -4.08 -1.92 -2.16
CA THR A 122 -5.20 -2.00 -1.21
C THR A 122 -6.38 -1.18 -1.71
N PHE A 123 -7.59 -1.64 -1.41
CA PHE A 123 -8.82 -0.91 -1.67
C PHE A 123 -9.97 -1.48 -0.84
N SER A 124 -11.10 -0.81 -0.86
CA SER A 124 -12.35 -1.30 -0.27
C SER A 124 -13.54 -1.00 -1.20
N TRP A 125 -14.72 -1.52 -0.85
CA TRP A 125 -15.82 -1.69 -1.81
C TRP A 125 -16.73 -0.48 -1.98
N GLN A 126 -16.55 0.57 -1.14
CA GLN A 126 -17.44 1.73 -1.09
C GLN A 126 -17.23 2.78 -2.20
N LYS A 127 -16.34 2.55 -3.14
CA LYS A 127 -16.10 3.45 -4.29
C LYS A 127 -16.70 2.88 -5.57
N ALA A 128 -15.91 2.57 -6.58
CA ALA A 128 -16.40 2.12 -7.89
C ALA A 128 -17.26 0.84 -7.82
N MET A 129 -16.98 -0.05 -6.87
CA MET A 129 -17.78 -1.27 -6.69
C MET A 129 -19.17 -1.01 -6.07
N GLY A 130 -19.41 0.16 -5.47
CA GLY A 130 -20.72 0.57 -4.94
C GLY A 130 -21.19 -0.16 -3.70
N GLY A 131 -20.30 -0.88 -3.02
CA GLY A 131 -20.62 -1.63 -1.81
C GLY A 131 -20.39 -0.85 -0.52
N GLU A 132 -20.42 -1.55 0.60
CA GLU A 132 -20.12 -1.04 1.94
C GLU A 132 -18.61 -0.98 2.17
N GLY A 133 -18.14 -0.09 3.05
CA GLY A 133 -16.73 0.00 3.46
C GLY A 133 -16.29 -1.03 4.50
N ALA A 134 -17.02 -2.13 4.66
CA ALA A 134 -16.84 -3.08 5.75
C ALA A 134 -15.54 -3.90 5.66
N HIS A 135 -15.15 -4.28 4.46
CA HIS A 135 -13.97 -5.10 4.20
C HIS A 135 -12.98 -4.36 3.31
N GLY A 136 -11.69 -4.62 3.56
CA GLY A 136 -10.60 -4.25 2.68
C GLY A 136 -10.19 -5.42 1.78
N VAL A 137 -9.57 -5.09 0.68
CA VAL A 137 -8.89 -6.04 -0.20
C VAL A 137 -7.41 -5.69 -0.22
N ILE A 138 -6.58 -6.70 -0.08
CA ILE A 138 -5.13 -6.58 -0.21
C ILE A 138 -4.67 -7.52 -1.32
N ILE A 139 -3.98 -6.97 -2.30
CA ILE A 139 -3.39 -7.71 -3.44
C ILE A 139 -1.88 -7.66 -3.29
N LEU A 140 -1.24 -8.82 -3.29
CA LEU A 140 0.19 -8.99 -3.10
C LEU A 140 0.84 -9.52 -4.36
N SER A 141 1.89 -8.85 -4.83
CA SER A 141 2.80 -9.38 -5.86
C SER A 141 3.63 -10.55 -5.30
N PRO A 142 4.29 -11.35 -6.14
CA PRO A 142 5.25 -12.36 -5.67
C PRO A 142 6.36 -11.77 -4.79
N ARG A 143 6.82 -10.52 -5.06
CA ARG A 143 7.83 -9.83 -4.25
C ARG A 143 7.31 -9.50 -2.85
N ALA A 144 6.07 -9.02 -2.76
CA ALA A 144 5.45 -8.73 -1.47
C ALA A 144 5.19 -9.99 -0.65
N VAL A 145 4.82 -11.10 -1.32
CA VAL A 145 4.67 -12.42 -0.67
C VAL A 145 6.01 -12.89 -0.11
N ASP A 146 7.07 -12.82 -0.90
CA ASP A 146 8.43 -13.19 -0.48
C ASP A 146 8.86 -12.39 0.76
N ARG A 147 8.66 -11.05 0.73
CA ARG A 147 8.93 -10.19 1.87
C ARG A 147 8.15 -10.62 3.13
N LEU A 148 6.85 -10.91 3.02
CA LEU A 148 6.03 -11.35 4.15
C LEU A 148 6.47 -12.70 4.73
N GLU A 149 7.03 -13.59 3.92
CA GLU A 149 7.48 -14.91 4.34
C GLU A 149 8.92 -14.93 4.87
N THR A 150 9.73 -13.93 4.52
CA THR A 150 11.16 -13.86 4.90
C THR A 150 11.47 -12.81 5.97
N TYR A 151 10.73 -11.72 5.99
CA TYR A 151 10.92 -10.62 6.94
C TYR A 151 9.95 -10.71 8.12
N THR A 152 10.47 -10.48 9.31
CA THR A 152 9.66 -10.34 10.54
C THR A 152 9.92 -8.97 11.13
N PRO A 153 8.90 -8.11 11.23
CA PRO A 153 9.05 -6.81 11.90
C PRO A 153 9.53 -6.97 13.35
N ASP A 154 10.39 -6.07 13.79
CA ASP A 154 10.91 -6.02 15.18
C ASP A 154 9.87 -5.51 16.20
N ARG A 155 8.71 -5.06 15.73
CA ARG A 155 7.58 -4.59 16.51
C ARG A 155 6.52 -5.67 16.70
N PRO A 156 5.76 -5.65 17.82
CA PRO A 156 4.68 -6.58 18.03
C PRO A 156 3.53 -6.30 17.03
N LEU A 157 3.10 -7.34 16.31
CA LEU A 157 1.93 -7.25 15.45
C LEU A 157 0.68 -7.69 16.21
N PRO A 158 -0.37 -6.85 16.29
CA PRO A 158 -1.69 -7.27 16.73
C PRO A 158 -2.15 -8.50 15.94
N LYS A 159 -2.91 -9.38 16.57
CA LYS A 159 -3.35 -10.63 15.93
C LYS A 159 -4.06 -10.38 14.58
N ILE A 160 -4.85 -9.32 14.50
CA ILE A 160 -5.61 -8.96 13.30
C ILE A 160 -4.69 -8.53 12.13
N PHE A 161 -3.49 -8.03 12.41
CA PHE A 161 -2.53 -7.59 11.40
C PHE A 161 -1.61 -8.72 10.88
N ARG A 162 -1.74 -9.91 11.45
CA ARG A 162 -0.89 -11.04 11.06
C ARG A 162 -1.37 -11.66 9.76
N LEU A 163 -0.62 -11.46 8.71
CA LEU A 163 -0.88 -12.03 7.38
C LEU A 163 -0.18 -13.37 7.18
N THR A 164 0.76 -13.72 8.09
CA THR A 164 1.53 -14.96 8.03
C THR A 164 1.40 -15.77 9.32
N LYS A 165 1.59 -17.07 9.20
CA LYS A 165 1.70 -18.02 10.31
C LYS A 165 2.78 -19.03 9.99
N GLY A 166 3.77 -19.15 10.88
CA GLY A 166 4.90 -20.07 10.64
C GLY A 166 5.73 -19.72 9.41
N GLY A 167 5.89 -18.44 9.08
CA GLY A 167 6.64 -17.99 7.92
C GLY A 167 5.94 -18.20 6.57
N LYS A 168 4.63 -18.48 6.57
CA LYS A 168 3.83 -18.66 5.36
C LYS A 168 2.54 -17.85 5.41
N LEU A 169 2.06 -17.40 4.24
CA LEU A 169 0.76 -16.75 4.15
C LEU A 169 -0.33 -17.61 4.77
N ILE A 170 -1.29 -16.96 5.43
CA ILE A 170 -2.45 -17.64 6.01
C ILE A 170 -3.42 -17.99 4.87
N GLU A 171 -3.53 -19.26 4.52
CA GLU A 171 -4.37 -19.76 3.41
C GLU A 171 -5.85 -19.37 3.54
N GLY A 172 -6.36 -19.20 4.77
CA GLY A 172 -7.73 -18.76 5.01
C GLY A 172 -8.00 -17.27 4.67
N ILE A 173 -6.96 -16.47 4.44
CA ILE A 173 -7.07 -15.06 4.04
C ILE A 173 -6.88 -14.91 2.54
N PHE A 174 -5.91 -15.63 1.96
CA PHE A 174 -5.44 -15.39 0.60
C PHE A 174 -5.87 -16.49 -0.38
N THR A 175 -6.21 -16.07 -1.58
CA THR A 175 -6.37 -16.94 -2.74
C THR A 175 -5.41 -16.52 -3.84
N GLY A 176 -5.06 -17.46 -4.74
CA GLY A 176 -4.23 -17.15 -5.91
C GLY A 176 -5.05 -16.49 -7.02
N ALA A 177 -4.43 -15.54 -7.73
CA ALA A 177 -4.95 -14.99 -8.97
C ALA A 177 -3.83 -14.76 -9.97
N THR A 178 -4.14 -14.90 -11.24
CA THR A 178 -3.31 -14.45 -12.36
C THR A 178 -3.89 -13.12 -12.85
N ILE A 179 -3.02 -12.12 -12.92
CA ILE A 179 -3.35 -10.79 -13.43
C ILE A 179 -2.50 -10.53 -14.65
#